data_557fa0998ce773dccac71279c0fc55cc
#
_entry.id   557fa0998ce773dccac71279c0fc55cc
#
_cell.length_a   1.000
_cell.length_b   1.000
_cell.length_c   1.000
_cell.angle_alpha   90.00
_cell.angle_beta   90.00
_cell.angle_gamma   90.00
#
_symmetry.space_group_name_H-M   'P 1'
#
loop_
_entity.id
_entity.type
_entity.pdbx_description
1 polymer ?
#
loop_
_entity_poly.entity_id
_entity_poly.type
_entity_poly.pdbx_seq_one_letter_code
_entity_poly.pdbx_strand_id
1 'polypeptide(L)'
;MTSVADGSGRSLRTIKAEAVTASIAAHALALFDEKGFDAVTVDDIAAASGISRRSFFRYFPTKEDVVVAGHAAFGERIIEAVKARPRDEDVWVSLRRGYDVLADNVDRDPEGAARTMRVVNSTASLRAHTLEKHIAWAVGLAPEIARRLGDADARRLEADALVHASFACLDVALAHFTPGRDTSLSVKLDAAFDALRPDRAR
;
A
#
# COMPACT_ATOMS: atom_id res chain seq x y z
N MET A 1 37.48 -12.99 -5.68
CA MET A 1 36.35 -12.38 -6.41
C MET A 1 35.44 -11.77 -5.38
N THR A 2 35.57 -10.48 -5.22
CA THR A 2 34.96 -9.70 -4.13
C THR A 2 33.53 -9.37 -4.50
N SER A 3 32.57 -9.89 -3.71
CA SER A 3 31.15 -9.52 -3.81
C SER A 3 30.98 -8.08 -3.35
N VAL A 4 30.61 -7.21 -4.25
CA VAL A 4 30.19 -5.83 -3.91
C VAL A 4 28.82 -5.94 -3.26
N ALA A 5 28.78 -5.83 -1.95
CA ALA A 5 27.55 -5.63 -1.19
C ALA A 5 27.13 -4.16 -1.36
N ASP A 6 26.03 -3.93 -2.07
CA ASP A 6 25.32 -2.66 -2.04
C ASP A 6 24.75 -2.43 -0.63
N GLY A 7 24.87 -1.21 -0.11
CA GLY A 7 24.62 -0.85 1.29
C GLY A 7 23.18 -0.97 1.80
N SER A 8 22.28 -1.68 1.10
CA SER A 8 20.88 -1.90 1.49
C SER A 8 20.58 -3.31 2.02
N GLY A 9 21.56 -4.21 2.09
CA GLY A 9 21.38 -5.57 2.61
C GLY A 9 20.47 -6.50 1.77
N ARG A 10 19.90 -6.03 0.64
CA ARG A 10 19.07 -6.85 -0.26
C ARG A 10 19.92 -7.55 -1.32
N SER A 11 19.66 -8.85 -1.55
CA SER A 11 20.39 -9.61 -2.56
C SER A 11 19.96 -9.18 -3.98
N LEU A 12 20.89 -9.27 -4.95
CA LEU A 12 20.57 -9.04 -6.38
C LEU A 12 19.41 -9.93 -6.87
N ARG A 13 19.24 -11.12 -6.30
CA ARG A 13 18.14 -12.03 -6.60
C ARG A 13 16.80 -11.44 -6.17
N THR A 14 16.73 -10.83 -4.99
CA THR A 14 15.52 -10.17 -4.46
C THR A 14 15.16 -8.97 -5.33
N ILE A 15 16.13 -8.13 -5.66
CA ILE A 15 15.92 -6.93 -6.51
C ILE A 15 15.40 -7.33 -7.89
N LYS A 16 15.95 -8.38 -8.51
CA LYS A 16 15.47 -8.90 -9.80
C LYS A 16 14.04 -9.47 -9.70
N ALA A 17 13.73 -10.18 -8.63
CA ALA A 17 12.38 -10.72 -8.43
C ALA A 17 11.36 -9.60 -8.26
N GLU A 18 11.66 -8.58 -7.46
CA GLU A 18 10.81 -7.39 -7.29
C GLU A 18 10.58 -6.64 -8.61
N ALA A 19 11.63 -6.45 -9.42
CA ALA A 19 11.51 -5.79 -10.72
C ALA A 19 10.63 -6.58 -11.70
N VAL A 20 10.75 -7.91 -11.73
CA VAL A 20 9.89 -8.77 -12.55
C VAL A 20 8.45 -8.71 -12.09
N THR A 21 8.20 -8.81 -10.79
CA THR A 21 6.87 -8.70 -10.19
C THR A 21 6.21 -7.35 -10.52
N ALA A 22 6.95 -6.26 -10.39
CA ALA A 22 6.47 -4.91 -10.74
C ALA A 22 6.13 -4.78 -12.24
N SER A 23 6.96 -5.36 -13.12
CA SER A 23 6.71 -5.35 -14.56
C SER A 23 5.44 -6.12 -14.94
N ILE A 24 5.23 -7.32 -14.36
CA ILE A 24 4.00 -8.12 -14.60
C ILE A 24 2.77 -7.34 -14.09
N ALA A 25 2.86 -6.74 -12.90
CA ALA A 25 1.76 -5.96 -12.33
C ALA A 25 1.40 -4.74 -13.22
N ALA A 26 2.40 -4.06 -13.78
CA ALA A 26 2.17 -2.93 -14.67
C ALA A 26 1.42 -3.33 -15.96
N HIS A 27 1.81 -4.45 -16.59
CA HIS A 27 1.11 -4.99 -17.76
C HIS A 27 -0.33 -5.42 -17.42
N ALA A 28 -0.52 -6.10 -16.29
CA ALA A 28 -1.85 -6.53 -15.84
C ALA A 28 -2.76 -5.33 -15.58
N LEU A 29 -2.29 -4.30 -14.86
CA LEU A 29 -3.05 -3.09 -14.56
C LEU A 29 -3.43 -2.34 -15.84
N ALA A 30 -2.55 -2.29 -16.85
CA ALA A 30 -2.87 -1.69 -18.14
C ALA A 30 -4.00 -2.45 -18.87
N LEU A 31 -3.93 -3.79 -18.88
CA LEU A 31 -4.97 -4.63 -19.46
C LEU A 31 -6.31 -4.50 -18.71
N PHE A 32 -6.28 -4.47 -17.39
CA PHE A 32 -7.48 -4.31 -16.56
C PHE A 32 -8.15 -2.94 -16.76
N ASP A 33 -7.36 -1.87 -16.88
CA ASP A 33 -7.86 -0.52 -17.13
C ASP A 33 -8.50 -0.41 -18.53
N GLU A 34 -7.91 -1.10 -19.53
CA GLU A 34 -8.38 -1.08 -20.93
C GLU A 34 -9.62 -1.96 -21.14
N LYS A 35 -9.61 -3.22 -20.65
CA LYS A 35 -10.59 -4.26 -21.00
C LYS A 35 -11.53 -4.62 -19.86
N GLY A 36 -11.28 -4.11 -18.65
CA GLY A 36 -11.97 -4.51 -17.44
C GLY A 36 -11.38 -5.76 -16.81
N PHE A 37 -11.44 -5.82 -15.46
CA PHE A 37 -10.83 -6.90 -14.68
C PHE A 37 -11.36 -8.28 -15.05
N ASP A 38 -12.68 -8.43 -15.21
CA ASP A 38 -13.32 -9.73 -15.44
C ASP A 38 -13.00 -10.30 -16.83
N ALA A 39 -12.84 -9.46 -17.84
CA ALA A 39 -12.56 -9.87 -19.21
C ALA A 39 -11.11 -10.33 -19.44
N VAL A 40 -10.16 -9.91 -18.60
CA VAL A 40 -8.74 -10.25 -18.75
C VAL A 40 -8.43 -11.57 -18.07
N THR A 41 -7.78 -12.48 -18.79
CA THR A 41 -7.34 -13.78 -18.28
C THR A 41 -5.88 -13.76 -17.83
N VAL A 42 -5.47 -14.77 -17.04
CA VAL A 42 -4.05 -14.95 -16.68
C VAL A 42 -3.18 -15.19 -17.93
N ASP A 43 -3.74 -15.82 -18.97
CA ASP A 43 -3.00 -16.05 -20.22
C ASP A 43 -2.74 -14.74 -20.97
N ASP A 44 -3.68 -13.79 -20.95
CA ASP A 44 -3.47 -12.46 -21.52
C ASP A 44 -2.36 -11.70 -20.79
N ILE A 45 -2.35 -11.75 -19.46
CA ILE A 45 -1.31 -11.11 -18.64
C ILE A 45 0.07 -11.77 -18.90
N ALA A 46 0.10 -13.10 -18.94
CA ALA A 46 1.33 -13.84 -19.19
C ALA A 46 1.91 -13.51 -20.58
N ALA A 47 1.07 -13.48 -21.61
CA ALA A 47 1.44 -13.12 -22.97
C ALA A 47 1.97 -11.67 -23.03
N ALA A 48 1.28 -10.71 -22.45
CA ALA A 48 1.69 -9.30 -22.40
C ALA A 48 3.01 -9.09 -21.64
N SER A 49 3.29 -9.96 -20.66
CA SER A 49 4.51 -9.90 -19.85
C SER A 49 5.67 -10.75 -20.42
N GLY A 50 5.46 -11.46 -21.51
CA GLY A 50 6.47 -12.34 -22.14
C GLY A 50 6.85 -13.54 -21.27
N ILE A 51 5.92 -14.05 -20.44
CA ILE A 51 6.14 -15.19 -19.54
C ILE A 51 5.12 -16.30 -19.80
N SER A 52 5.39 -17.51 -19.30
CA SER A 52 4.39 -18.58 -19.31
C SER A 52 3.37 -18.40 -18.19
N ARG A 53 2.15 -18.97 -18.37
CA ARG A 53 1.13 -19.08 -17.32
C ARG A 53 1.69 -19.70 -16.02
N ARG A 54 2.53 -20.75 -16.15
CA ARG A 54 3.21 -21.37 -14.99
C ARG A 54 4.13 -20.38 -14.29
N SER A 55 4.83 -19.52 -15.03
CA SER A 55 5.68 -18.47 -14.45
C SER A 55 4.86 -17.41 -13.75
N PHE A 56 3.70 -17.04 -14.27
CA PHE A 56 2.77 -16.13 -13.59
C PHE A 56 2.41 -16.64 -12.20
N PHE A 57 1.93 -17.88 -12.08
CA PHE A 57 1.54 -18.47 -10.79
C PHE A 57 2.69 -18.68 -9.80
N ARG A 58 3.93 -18.56 -10.24
CA ARG A 58 5.09 -18.52 -9.35
C ARG A 58 5.23 -17.16 -8.65
N TYR A 59 4.75 -16.08 -9.26
CA TYR A 59 4.81 -14.71 -8.71
C TYR A 59 3.50 -14.32 -8.02
N PHE A 60 2.38 -14.76 -8.53
CA PHE A 60 1.05 -14.37 -8.08
C PHE A 60 0.14 -15.58 -7.95
N PRO A 61 -0.32 -15.94 -6.73
CA PRO A 61 -1.26 -17.04 -6.52
C PRO A 61 -2.58 -16.88 -7.28
N THR A 62 -3.07 -15.65 -7.37
CA THR A 62 -4.34 -15.30 -8.03
C THR A 62 -4.19 -14.11 -8.98
N LYS A 63 -5.22 -13.86 -9.80
CA LYS A 63 -5.31 -12.67 -10.66
C LYS A 63 -5.47 -11.39 -9.83
N GLU A 64 -6.17 -11.48 -8.73
CA GLU A 64 -6.37 -10.40 -7.75
C GLU A 64 -5.05 -9.96 -7.09
N ASP A 65 -4.17 -10.91 -6.78
CA ASP A 65 -2.87 -10.62 -6.17
C ASP A 65 -1.99 -9.71 -7.01
N VAL A 66 -2.16 -9.73 -8.34
CA VAL A 66 -1.42 -8.84 -9.25
C VAL A 66 -1.78 -7.38 -9.00
N VAL A 67 -3.06 -7.08 -8.76
CA VAL A 67 -3.54 -5.71 -8.52
C VAL A 67 -2.96 -5.14 -7.23
N VAL A 68 -2.80 -5.99 -6.21
CA VAL A 68 -2.30 -5.61 -4.88
C VAL A 68 -0.84 -5.97 -4.65
N ALA A 69 -0.11 -6.36 -5.67
CA ALA A 69 1.27 -6.83 -5.57
C ALA A 69 2.21 -5.82 -4.89
N GLY A 70 2.03 -4.53 -5.16
CA GLY A 70 2.76 -3.46 -4.50
C GLY A 70 2.38 -3.26 -3.03
N HIS A 71 1.17 -3.63 -2.63
CA HIS A 71 0.62 -3.29 -1.32
C HIS A 71 1.32 -4.01 -0.16
N ALA A 72 1.73 -5.27 -0.33
CA ALA A 72 2.44 -5.99 0.75
C ALA A 72 3.74 -5.29 1.13
N ALA A 73 4.55 -4.90 0.14
CA ALA A 73 5.78 -4.15 0.35
C ALA A 73 5.53 -2.76 0.97
N PHE A 74 4.39 -2.12 0.67
CA PHE A 74 4.00 -0.87 1.32
C PHE A 74 3.66 -1.06 2.78
N GLY A 75 2.96 -2.13 3.16
CA GLY A 75 2.63 -2.42 4.56
C GLY A 75 3.87 -2.50 5.43
N GLU A 76 4.87 -3.26 5.03
CA GLU A 76 6.15 -3.35 5.74
C GLU A 76 6.85 -1.99 5.84
N ARG A 77 6.88 -1.22 4.75
CA ARG A 77 7.49 0.11 4.73
C ARG A 77 6.77 1.11 5.63
N ILE A 78 5.42 1.06 5.68
CA ILE A 78 4.61 1.90 6.58
C ILE A 78 4.92 1.53 8.04
N ILE A 79 4.96 0.24 8.38
CA ILE A 79 5.29 -0.23 9.73
C ILE A 79 6.68 0.27 10.15
N GLU A 80 7.69 0.11 9.30
CA GLU A 80 9.04 0.57 9.59
C GLU A 80 9.13 2.11 9.68
N ALA A 81 8.40 2.83 8.83
CA ALA A 81 8.32 4.29 8.89
C ALA A 81 7.70 4.75 10.22
N VAL A 82 6.62 4.10 10.69
CA VAL A 82 6.02 4.39 12.00
C VAL A 82 6.98 4.05 13.13
N LYS A 83 7.67 2.91 13.09
CA LYS A 83 8.67 2.53 14.10
C LYS A 83 9.83 3.53 14.19
N ALA A 84 10.23 4.11 13.08
CA ALA A 84 11.31 5.10 13.03
C ALA A 84 10.93 6.48 13.59
N ARG A 85 9.64 6.76 13.83
CA ARG A 85 9.20 8.04 14.40
C ARG A 85 9.68 8.24 15.84
N PRO A 86 9.89 9.49 16.30
CA PRO A 86 10.22 9.79 17.69
C PRO A 86 9.22 9.13 18.65
N ARG A 87 9.70 8.63 19.79
CA ARG A 87 8.83 7.91 20.75
C ARG A 87 7.83 8.80 21.48
N ASP A 88 8.16 10.07 21.61
CA ASP A 88 7.36 11.13 22.24
C ASP A 88 6.43 11.82 21.24
N GLU A 89 6.48 11.46 19.95
CA GLU A 89 5.57 11.99 18.95
C GLU A 89 4.16 11.44 19.18
N ASP A 90 3.17 12.30 18.99
CA ASP A 90 1.75 11.91 19.01
C ASP A 90 1.49 10.73 18.07
N VAL A 91 0.74 9.72 18.54
CA VAL A 91 0.51 8.46 17.83
C VAL A 91 -0.24 8.67 16.52
N TRP A 92 -1.20 9.60 16.48
CA TRP A 92 -1.97 9.93 15.28
C TRP A 92 -1.10 10.60 14.23
N VAL A 93 -0.19 11.48 14.67
CA VAL A 93 0.84 12.09 13.81
C VAL A 93 1.81 11.03 13.27
N SER A 94 2.27 10.11 14.12
CA SER A 94 3.14 9.01 13.70
C SER A 94 2.51 8.12 12.64
N LEU A 95 1.22 7.77 12.79
CA LEU A 95 0.44 7.03 11.79
C LEU A 95 0.35 7.81 10.48
N ARG A 96 -0.02 9.10 10.55
CA ARG A 96 -0.08 9.96 9.36
C ARG A 96 1.25 10.00 8.60
N ARG A 97 2.35 10.22 9.31
CA ARG A 97 3.69 10.27 8.71
C ARG A 97 4.17 8.93 8.17
N GLY A 98 3.70 7.83 8.74
CA GLY A 98 3.97 6.49 8.19
C GLY A 98 3.51 6.34 6.74
N TYR A 99 2.45 7.04 6.32
CA TYR A 99 1.94 7.00 4.95
C TYR A 99 2.73 7.87 3.95
N ASP A 100 3.71 8.66 4.38
CA ASP A 100 4.54 9.46 3.46
C ASP A 100 5.27 8.56 2.44
N VAL A 101 5.64 7.33 2.83
CA VAL A 101 6.25 6.35 1.91
C VAL A 101 5.33 5.94 0.76
N LEU A 102 4.01 5.98 0.97
CA LEU A 102 3.01 5.75 -0.07
C LEU A 102 2.76 7.01 -0.88
N ALA A 103 2.65 8.16 -0.21
CA ALA A 103 2.47 9.46 -0.87
C ALA A 103 3.60 9.74 -1.84
N ASP A 104 4.85 9.55 -1.44
CA ASP A 104 6.02 9.68 -2.31
C ASP A 104 5.96 8.76 -3.54
N ASN A 105 5.39 7.57 -3.40
CA ASN A 105 5.24 6.65 -4.52
C ASN A 105 4.15 7.09 -5.48
N VAL A 106 3.01 7.54 -4.97
CA VAL A 106 1.90 8.09 -5.77
C VAL A 106 2.35 9.36 -6.49
N ASP A 107 3.09 10.23 -5.82
CA ASP A 107 3.56 11.50 -6.40
C ASP A 107 4.61 11.29 -7.51
N ARG A 108 5.34 10.16 -7.52
CA ARG A 108 6.26 9.79 -8.61
C ARG A 108 5.54 9.27 -9.86
N ASP A 109 4.42 8.59 -9.71
CA ASP A 109 3.59 8.08 -10.83
C ASP A 109 2.10 8.26 -10.51
N PRO A 110 1.59 9.51 -10.57
CA PRO A 110 0.21 9.83 -10.24
C PRO A 110 -0.81 9.13 -11.14
N GLU A 111 -0.50 9.01 -12.43
CA GLU A 111 -1.38 8.34 -13.40
C GLU A 111 -1.44 6.83 -13.18
N GLY A 112 -0.31 6.19 -12.87
CA GLY A 112 -0.26 4.78 -12.50
C GLY A 112 -1.02 4.49 -11.21
N ALA A 113 -0.90 5.37 -10.21
CA ALA A 113 -1.67 5.28 -8.98
C ALA A 113 -3.18 5.42 -9.22
N ALA A 114 -3.61 6.41 -10.02
CA ALA A 114 -5.02 6.59 -10.37
C ALA A 114 -5.56 5.40 -11.17
N ARG A 115 -4.78 4.83 -12.08
CA ARG A 115 -5.12 3.58 -12.80
C ARG A 115 -5.34 2.44 -11.82
N THR A 116 -4.43 2.24 -10.88
CA THR A 116 -4.55 1.20 -9.86
C THR A 116 -5.84 1.37 -9.05
N MET A 117 -6.15 2.61 -8.63
CA MET A 117 -7.38 2.88 -7.88
C MET A 117 -8.66 2.66 -8.71
N ARG A 118 -8.67 3.02 -10.01
CA ARG A 118 -9.79 2.70 -10.89
C ARG A 118 -10.02 1.18 -10.99
N VAL A 119 -8.94 0.41 -11.17
CA VAL A 119 -9.01 -1.05 -11.24
C VAL A 119 -9.50 -1.64 -9.91
N VAL A 120 -8.92 -1.25 -8.77
CA VAL A 120 -9.33 -1.71 -7.43
C VAL A 120 -10.82 -1.46 -7.19
N ASN A 121 -11.32 -0.28 -7.58
CA ASN A 121 -12.71 0.10 -7.37
C ASN A 121 -13.68 -0.53 -8.39
N SER A 122 -13.19 -1.17 -9.45
CA SER A 122 -14.03 -1.71 -10.53
C SER A 122 -14.89 -2.90 -10.11
N THR A 123 -14.44 -3.72 -9.15
CA THR A 123 -15.16 -4.90 -8.68
C THR A 123 -15.23 -5.01 -7.17
N ALA A 124 -16.28 -5.68 -6.65
CA ALA A 124 -16.40 -5.95 -5.21
C ALA A 124 -15.29 -6.90 -4.71
N SER A 125 -14.87 -7.86 -5.55
CA SER A 125 -13.80 -8.82 -5.24
C SER A 125 -12.47 -8.08 -4.97
N LEU A 126 -12.08 -7.14 -5.84
CA LEU A 126 -10.83 -6.38 -5.67
C LEU A 126 -10.86 -5.48 -4.45
N ARG A 127 -12.02 -4.84 -4.16
CA ARG A 127 -12.17 -4.06 -2.92
C ARG A 127 -12.03 -4.93 -1.67
N ALA A 128 -12.66 -6.12 -1.66
CA ALA A 128 -12.53 -7.07 -0.55
C ALA A 128 -11.06 -7.52 -0.37
N HIS A 129 -10.36 -7.80 -1.46
CA HIS A 129 -8.96 -8.21 -1.43
C HIS A 129 -8.03 -7.10 -0.89
N THR A 130 -8.33 -5.84 -1.21
CA THR A 130 -7.61 -4.69 -0.63
C THR A 130 -7.86 -4.59 0.88
N LEU A 131 -9.11 -4.80 1.33
CA LEU A 131 -9.43 -4.80 2.76
C LEU A 131 -8.69 -5.89 3.53
N GLU A 132 -8.55 -7.09 2.96
CA GLU A 132 -7.73 -8.18 3.55
C GLU A 132 -6.27 -7.75 3.76
N LYS A 133 -5.70 -6.96 2.84
CA LYS A 133 -4.34 -6.41 3.01
C LYS A 133 -4.27 -5.39 4.15
N HIS A 134 -5.27 -4.53 4.31
CA HIS A 134 -5.34 -3.60 5.45
C HIS A 134 -5.42 -4.36 6.78
N ILE A 135 -6.18 -5.45 6.85
CA ILE A 135 -6.22 -6.33 8.03
C ILE A 135 -4.82 -6.91 8.31
N ALA A 136 -4.12 -7.38 7.28
CA ALA A 136 -2.75 -7.88 7.45
C ALA A 136 -1.78 -6.79 7.94
N TRP A 137 -1.90 -5.55 7.47
CA TRP A 137 -1.10 -4.43 7.95
C TRP A 137 -1.42 -4.04 9.39
N ALA A 138 -2.70 -4.13 9.79
CA ALA A 138 -3.12 -3.88 11.16
C ALA A 138 -2.43 -4.81 12.16
N VAL A 139 -2.24 -6.09 11.79
CA VAL A 139 -1.51 -7.06 12.62
C VAL A 139 -0.09 -6.61 12.94
N GLY A 140 0.57 -5.92 12.02
CA GLY A 140 1.92 -5.38 12.24
C GLY A 140 1.94 -4.01 12.92
N LEU A 141 0.96 -3.14 12.64
CA LEU A 141 0.91 -1.77 13.15
C LEU A 141 0.36 -1.69 14.57
N ALA A 142 -0.72 -2.40 14.89
CA ALA A 142 -1.42 -2.26 16.16
C ALA A 142 -0.54 -2.54 17.40
N PRO A 143 0.34 -3.57 17.41
CA PRO A 143 1.25 -3.77 18.53
C PRO A 143 2.24 -2.62 18.72
N GLU A 144 2.73 -2.02 17.65
CA GLU A 144 3.63 -0.86 17.73
C GLU A 144 2.92 0.37 18.29
N ILE A 145 1.67 0.61 17.85
CA ILE A 145 0.85 1.71 18.35
C ILE A 145 0.50 1.50 19.83
N ALA A 146 0.10 0.29 20.24
CA ALA A 146 -0.17 -0.03 21.64
C ALA A 146 1.05 0.23 22.53
N ARG A 147 2.24 -0.17 22.08
CA ARG A 147 3.51 0.08 22.77
C ARG A 147 3.81 1.58 22.92
N ARG A 148 3.46 2.41 21.94
CA ARG A 148 3.64 3.88 21.98
C ARG A 148 2.64 4.55 22.92
N LEU A 149 1.44 3.98 23.08
CA LEU A 149 0.43 4.45 24.04
C LEU A 149 0.79 4.12 25.50
N GLY A 150 1.83 3.31 25.76
CA GLY A 150 2.39 3.03 27.07
C GLY A 150 2.21 1.60 27.52
N ASP A 151 0.98 1.13 27.79
CA ASP A 151 0.68 -0.25 28.18
C ASP A 151 0.07 -0.99 26.99
N ALA A 152 0.84 -1.92 26.41
CA ALA A 152 0.46 -2.64 25.20
C ALA A 152 -0.81 -3.48 25.38
N ASP A 153 -1.04 -4.08 26.54
CA ASP A 153 -2.21 -4.91 26.78
C ASP A 153 -3.45 -4.07 27.09
N ALA A 154 -3.33 -3.06 27.95
CA ALA A 154 -4.44 -2.17 28.31
C ALA A 154 -4.88 -1.26 27.15
N ARG A 155 -3.97 -0.94 26.24
CA ARG A 155 -4.20 -0.01 25.11
C ARG A 155 -4.49 -0.70 23.77
N ARG A 156 -4.68 -2.03 23.76
CA ARG A 156 -4.86 -2.78 22.51
C ARG A 156 -6.09 -2.32 21.72
N LEU A 157 -7.24 -2.14 22.38
CA LEU A 157 -8.46 -1.67 21.73
C LEU A 157 -8.28 -0.28 21.10
N GLU A 158 -7.63 0.62 21.84
CA GLU A 158 -7.35 1.99 21.37
C GLU A 158 -6.40 1.98 20.16
N ALA A 159 -5.35 1.16 20.22
CA ALA A 159 -4.42 0.98 19.13
C ALA A 159 -5.09 0.43 17.86
N ASP A 160 -5.91 -0.62 18.00
CA ASP A 160 -6.68 -1.19 16.89
C ASP A 160 -7.60 -0.14 16.28
N ALA A 161 -8.32 0.64 17.10
CA ALA A 161 -9.22 1.70 16.63
C ALA A 161 -8.46 2.79 15.84
N LEU A 162 -7.32 3.26 16.36
CA LEU A 162 -6.48 4.27 15.69
C LEU A 162 -5.91 3.76 14.36
N VAL A 163 -5.43 2.51 14.33
CA VAL A 163 -4.90 1.89 13.12
C VAL A 163 -5.99 1.77 12.04
N HIS A 164 -7.17 1.26 12.40
CA HIS A 164 -8.27 1.14 11.44
C HIS A 164 -8.81 2.50 10.98
N ALA A 165 -8.89 3.49 11.87
CA ALA A 165 -9.24 4.86 11.50
C ALA A 165 -8.23 5.46 10.53
N SER A 166 -6.93 5.16 10.70
CA SER A 166 -5.88 5.63 9.80
C SER A 166 -6.00 5.05 8.40
N PHE A 167 -6.44 3.78 8.25
CA PHE A 167 -6.75 3.19 6.92
C PHE A 167 -7.94 3.87 6.27
N ALA A 168 -8.99 4.21 7.03
CA ALA A 168 -10.11 4.97 6.49
C ALA A 168 -9.66 6.36 5.96
N CYS A 169 -8.75 7.03 6.66
CA CYS A 169 -8.14 8.28 6.17
C CYS A 169 -7.36 8.05 4.87
N LEU A 170 -6.58 6.97 4.78
CA LEU A 170 -5.85 6.61 3.57
C LEU A 170 -6.79 6.36 2.39
N ASP A 171 -7.83 5.56 2.58
CA ASP A 171 -8.80 5.21 1.54
C ASP A 171 -9.52 6.45 1.01
N VAL A 172 -9.94 7.35 1.91
CA VAL A 172 -10.58 8.62 1.54
C VAL A 172 -9.60 9.53 0.80
N ALA A 173 -8.36 9.64 1.27
CA ALA A 173 -7.34 10.46 0.61
C ALA A 173 -7.05 9.97 -0.82
N LEU A 174 -6.90 8.65 -1.01
CA LEU A 174 -6.69 8.03 -2.32
C LEU A 174 -7.92 8.20 -3.24
N ALA A 175 -9.15 8.02 -2.71
CA ALA A 175 -10.38 8.17 -3.48
C ALA A 175 -10.61 9.61 -3.98
N HIS A 176 -10.09 10.60 -3.24
CA HIS A 176 -10.20 12.03 -3.58
C HIS A 176 -8.96 12.62 -4.26
N PHE A 177 -7.92 11.81 -4.46
CA PHE A 177 -6.74 12.23 -5.20
C PHE A 177 -6.98 12.20 -6.70
N THR A 178 -6.70 13.32 -7.40
CA THR A 178 -6.87 13.44 -8.84
C THR A 178 -5.57 13.92 -9.48
N PRO A 179 -4.91 13.09 -10.33
CA PRO A 179 -3.72 13.51 -11.08
C PRO A 179 -3.96 14.80 -11.85
N GLY A 180 -2.95 15.67 -11.87
CA GLY A 180 -3.00 16.95 -12.57
C GLY A 180 -3.84 18.05 -11.90
N ARG A 181 -4.67 17.73 -10.91
CA ARG A 181 -5.42 18.71 -10.08
C ARG A 181 -4.81 18.86 -8.71
N ASP A 182 -4.36 17.76 -8.12
CA ASP A 182 -3.76 17.74 -6.79
C ASP A 182 -2.24 17.76 -6.90
N THR A 183 -1.59 18.54 -6.03
CA THR A 183 -0.13 18.68 -6.02
C THR A 183 0.56 17.49 -5.37
N SER A 184 -0.10 16.82 -4.41
CA SER A 184 0.43 15.69 -3.66
C SER A 184 -0.67 14.94 -2.93
N LEU A 185 -0.52 13.60 -2.82
CA LEU A 185 -1.35 12.77 -1.96
C LEU A 185 -1.18 13.16 -0.48
N SER A 186 -0.02 13.64 -0.07
CA SER A 186 0.25 14.08 1.31
C SER A 186 -0.74 15.13 1.79
N VAL A 187 -1.11 16.09 0.93
CA VAL A 187 -2.12 17.13 1.26
C VAL A 187 -3.50 16.52 1.53
N LYS A 188 -3.89 15.50 0.76
CA LYS A 188 -5.17 14.80 0.99
C LYS A 188 -5.14 13.97 2.27
N LEU A 189 -4.00 13.34 2.57
CA LEU A 189 -3.79 12.62 3.82
C LEU A 189 -3.87 13.57 5.02
N ASP A 190 -3.19 14.72 4.97
CA ASP A 190 -3.25 15.71 6.05
C ASP A 190 -4.70 16.14 6.31
N ALA A 191 -5.46 16.46 5.27
CA ALA A 191 -6.85 16.86 5.39
C ALA A 191 -7.74 15.76 5.99
N ALA A 192 -7.55 14.49 5.57
CA ALA A 192 -8.32 13.35 6.08
C ALA A 192 -7.99 13.07 7.56
N PHE A 193 -6.71 13.10 7.94
CA PHE A 193 -6.27 12.91 9.32
C PHE A 193 -6.72 14.06 10.23
N ASP A 194 -6.64 15.28 9.75
CA ASP A 194 -7.11 16.45 10.49
C ASP A 194 -8.62 16.42 10.76
N ALA A 195 -9.42 15.85 9.85
CA ALA A 195 -10.86 15.73 10.03
C ALA A 195 -11.26 14.83 11.20
N LEU A 196 -10.41 13.85 11.55
CA LEU A 196 -10.62 12.91 12.67
C LEU A 196 -9.86 13.28 13.94
N ARG A 197 -9.17 14.43 13.98
CA ARG A 197 -8.46 14.87 15.19
C ARG A 197 -9.44 15.20 16.31
N PRO A 198 -9.28 14.61 17.52
CA PRO A 198 -10.23 14.79 18.62
C PRO A 198 -10.39 16.24 19.08
N ASP A 199 -9.39 17.11 18.86
CA ASP A 199 -9.36 18.51 19.35
C ASP A 199 -10.12 19.52 18.47
N ARG A 200 -10.74 19.09 17.35
CA ARG A 200 -11.59 20.00 16.54
C ARG A 200 -13.03 20.15 17.02
N ALA A 201 -13.41 19.48 18.09
CA ALA A 201 -14.76 19.53 18.68
C ALA A 201 -14.84 20.51 19.86
N ARG A 202 -14.30 21.75 19.68
CA ARG A 202 -14.60 22.87 20.58
C ARG A 202 -14.78 24.16 19.80
#